data_3bd9e10ada9e1b541cae336795652d94
#
_entry.id   3bd9e10ada9e1b541cae336795652d94
#
_cell.length_a   1.000
_cell.length_b   1.000
_cell.length_c   1.000
_cell.angle_alpha   90.00
_cell.angle_beta   90.00
_cell.angle_gamma   90.00
#
_symmetry.space_group_name_H-M   'P 1'
#
loop_
_entity.id
_entity.type
_entity.pdbx_description
1 polymer ?
#
loop_
_entity_poly.entity_id
_entity_poly.type
_entity_poly.pdbx_seq_one_letter_code
_entity_poly.pdbx_strand_id
1 'polypeptide(L)'
;SIRKARRIDGRTLALRDAGESDAAFIHALRTDPVRARFLSAVPPDPSAQTEWLRRYAADSSQAYFVIADGAAGEPLGTVRLYGARGDAFSWGSWLLKAGLPSHCAIESALMTYHYGLWLGFRSAYFEVRQDNLSVWRFHEHFGATRIGADDRHFHYELAADALTQALQRYRRYLPHGIRVSRD
;
A
#
# COMPACT_ATOMS: atom_id res chain seq x y z
N SER A 1 12.54 -7.27 -9.10
CA SER A 1 11.83 -8.07 -8.11
C SER A 1 11.45 -7.23 -6.89
N ILE A 2 10.43 -7.66 -6.20
CA ILE A 2 9.99 -6.99 -4.96
C ILE A 2 10.83 -7.53 -3.81
N ARG A 3 11.42 -6.62 -3.04
CA ARG A 3 12.21 -6.97 -1.86
C ARG A 3 11.61 -6.28 -0.64
N LYS A 4 11.70 -6.95 0.50
CA LYS A 4 11.29 -6.38 1.79
C LYS A 4 12.33 -5.35 2.23
N ALA A 5 11.88 -4.37 2.98
CA ALA A 5 12.73 -3.44 3.69
C ALA A 5 12.30 -3.41 5.14
N ARG A 6 13.23 -3.27 6.06
CA ARG A 6 12.90 -3.16 7.48
C ARG A 6 12.04 -1.94 7.74
N ARG A 7 12.39 -0.80 7.15
CA ARG A 7 11.70 0.46 7.34
C ARG A 7 11.92 1.40 6.16
N ILE A 8 10.88 2.15 5.83
CA ILE A 8 10.94 3.23 4.84
C ILE A 8 10.43 4.48 5.53
N ASP A 9 11.23 5.53 5.60
CA ASP A 9 10.84 6.79 6.20
C ASP A 9 10.35 7.76 5.14
N GLY A 10 9.20 8.36 5.39
CA GLY A 10 8.63 9.45 4.60
C GLY A 10 8.76 10.79 5.34
N ARG A 11 7.77 11.66 5.12
CA ARG A 11 7.71 12.97 5.78
C ARG A 11 7.20 12.86 7.22
N THR A 12 6.01 12.30 7.40
CA THR A 12 5.35 12.13 8.71
C THR A 12 5.10 10.67 9.03
N LEU A 13 5.15 9.81 8.02
CA LEU A 13 4.86 8.39 8.12
C LEU A 13 6.12 7.55 7.94
N ALA A 14 6.05 6.32 8.42
CA ALA A 14 6.99 5.27 8.09
C ALA A 14 6.23 4.05 7.59
N LEU A 15 6.84 3.28 6.69
CA LEU A 15 6.39 1.94 6.34
C LEU A 15 7.35 0.96 7.01
N ARG A 16 6.81 0.05 7.79
CA ARG A 16 7.60 -0.91 8.55
C ARG A 16 7.21 -2.32 8.11
N ASP A 17 8.19 -3.19 7.90
CA ASP A 17 7.91 -4.57 7.51
C ASP A 17 6.98 -5.24 8.52
N ALA A 18 5.88 -5.83 8.04
CA ALA A 18 4.93 -6.50 8.90
C ALA A 18 5.51 -7.81 9.44
N GLY A 19 5.27 -8.08 10.71
CA GLY A 19 5.71 -9.31 11.36
C GLY A 19 4.62 -9.89 12.23
N GLU A 20 4.88 -11.04 12.86
CA GLU A 20 3.89 -11.74 13.66
C GLU A 20 3.33 -10.88 14.79
N SER A 21 4.14 -9.99 15.37
CA SER A 21 3.67 -9.07 16.42
C SER A 21 2.60 -8.08 15.94
N ASP A 22 2.42 -7.94 14.64
CA ASP A 22 1.41 -7.06 14.06
C ASP A 22 0.07 -7.76 13.82
N ALA A 23 -0.02 -9.05 14.09
CA ALA A 23 -1.19 -9.86 13.76
C ALA A 23 -2.49 -9.31 14.34
N ALA A 24 -2.49 -8.89 15.60
CA ALA A 24 -3.68 -8.36 16.26
C ALA A 24 -4.15 -7.06 15.59
N PHE A 25 -3.23 -6.15 15.30
CA PHE A 25 -3.55 -4.89 14.63
C PHE A 25 -4.11 -5.13 13.22
N ILE A 26 -3.43 -5.96 12.44
CA ILE A 26 -3.84 -6.25 11.06
C ILE A 26 -5.19 -6.96 11.04
N HIS A 27 -5.40 -7.92 11.93
CA HIS A 27 -6.66 -8.64 12.02
C HIS A 27 -7.82 -7.69 12.38
N ALA A 28 -7.62 -6.82 13.36
CA ALA A 28 -8.64 -5.83 13.74
C ALA A 28 -8.99 -4.91 12.55
N LEU A 29 -7.98 -4.46 11.81
CA LEU A 29 -8.17 -3.62 10.64
C LEU A 29 -8.92 -4.36 9.51
N ARG A 30 -8.56 -5.63 9.26
CA ARG A 30 -9.13 -6.48 8.21
C ARG A 30 -10.51 -7.01 8.54
N THR A 31 -10.93 -6.98 9.78
CA THR A 31 -12.27 -7.41 10.22
C THR A 31 -13.18 -6.23 10.56
N ASP A 32 -12.69 -4.99 10.46
CA ASP A 32 -13.53 -3.81 10.59
C ASP A 32 -14.50 -3.75 9.39
N PRO A 33 -15.83 -3.81 9.63
CA PRO A 33 -16.79 -3.89 8.54
C PRO A 33 -16.84 -2.62 7.66
N VAL A 34 -16.38 -1.49 8.17
CA VAL A 34 -16.33 -0.25 7.40
C VAL A 34 -15.01 -0.12 6.65
N ARG A 35 -13.88 -0.38 7.34
CA ARG A 35 -12.54 -0.17 6.76
C ARG A 35 -12.17 -1.22 5.73
N ALA A 36 -12.55 -2.47 5.93
CA ALA A 36 -12.10 -3.60 5.12
C ALA A 36 -13.17 -4.17 4.17
N ARG A 37 -14.32 -3.53 4.06
CA ARG A 37 -15.47 -4.08 3.29
C ARG A 37 -15.17 -4.31 1.80
N PHE A 38 -14.19 -3.60 1.24
CA PHE A 38 -13.83 -3.71 -0.18
C PHE A 38 -12.60 -4.60 -0.42
N LEU A 39 -12.07 -5.23 0.61
CA LEU A 39 -10.98 -6.18 0.49
C LEU A 39 -11.50 -7.60 0.62
N SER A 40 -10.68 -8.57 0.21
CA SER A 40 -11.02 -9.97 0.38
C SER A 40 -11.20 -10.30 1.87
N ALA A 41 -12.19 -11.14 2.16
CA ALA A 41 -12.47 -11.54 3.54
C ALA A 41 -11.29 -12.33 4.13
N VAL A 42 -11.10 -12.18 5.43
CA VAL A 42 -10.13 -12.95 6.21
C VAL A 42 -10.87 -13.81 7.22
N PRO A 43 -10.29 -14.93 7.67
CA PRO A 43 -10.91 -15.75 8.72
C PRO A 43 -11.13 -14.94 10.00
N PRO A 44 -12.22 -15.21 10.74
CA PRO A 44 -12.50 -14.48 11.99
C PRO A 44 -11.51 -14.82 13.11
N ASP A 45 -10.80 -15.95 13.03
CA ASP A 45 -9.82 -16.36 14.02
C ASP A 45 -8.52 -15.56 13.84
N PRO A 46 -8.07 -14.78 14.85
CA PRO A 46 -6.82 -14.04 14.78
C PRO A 46 -5.58 -14.90 14.52
N SER A 47 -5.59 -16.17 14.90
CA SER A 47 -4.46 -17.07 14.67
C SER A 47 -4.17 -17.27 13.18
N ALA A 48 -5.17 -17.16 12.33
CA ALA A 48 -4.98 -17.22 10.87
C ALA A 48 -4.13 -16.06 10.36
N GLN A 49 -4.24 -14.88 10.96
CA GLN A 49 -3.42 -13.74 10.61
C GLN A 49 -1.96 -13.94 11.01
N THR A 50 -1.71 -14.50 12.20
CA THR A 50 -0.36 -14.84 12.66
C THR A 50 0.28 -15.85 11.70
N GLU A 51 -0.46 -16.87 11.31
CA GLU A 51 0.02 -17.90 10.39
C GLU A 51 0.33 -17.32 8.99
N TRP A 52 -0.52 -16.42 8.52
CA TRP A 52 -0.28 -15.73 7.25
C TRP A 52 1.02 -14.91 7.30
N LEU A 53 1.25 -14.18 8.38
CA LEU A 53 2.46 -13.37 8.56
C LEU A 53 3.71 -14.24 8.67
N ARG A 54 3.59 -15.41 9.28
CA ARG A 54 4.70 -16.37 9.33
C ARG A 54 5.09 -16.85 7.93
N ARG A 55 4.10 -17.19 7.10
CA ARG A 55 4.35 -17.54 5.69
C ARG A 55 4.89 -16.37 4.90
N TYR A 56 4.36 -15.17 5.16
CA TYR A 56 4.83 -13.96 4.52
C TYR A 56 6.32 -13.72 4.74
N ALA A 57 6.83 -13.97 5.94
CA ALA A 57 8.24 -13.76 6.25
C ALA A 57 9.18 -14.55 5.31
N ALA A 58 8.74 -15.72 4.85
CA ALA A 58 9.49 -16.57 3.93
C ALA A 58 9.19 -16.29 2.45
N ASP A 59 8.18 -15.47 2.14
CA ASP A 59 7.77 -15.18 0.77
C ASP A 59 8.60 -14.02 0.21
N SER A 60 9.40 -14.29 -0.82
CA SER A 60 10.26 -13.30 -1.46
C SER A 60 9.57 -12.55 -2.61
N SER A 61 8.26 -12.76 -2.83
CA SER A 61 7.54 -12.18 -3.97
C SER A 61 6.76 -10.92 -3.63
N GLN A 62 6.69 -10.53 -2.37
CA GLN A 62 5.88 -9.41 -1.93
C GLN A 62 6.50 -8.68 -0.73
N ALA A 63 6.06 -7.45 -0.54
CA ALA A 63 6.41 -6.64 0.63
C ALA A 63 5.12 -6.09 1.25
N TYR A 64 4.89 -6.42 2.51
CA TYR A 64 3.71 -6.01 3.26
C TYR A 64 4.14 -5.13 4.43
N PHE A 65 3.65 -3.90 4.44
CA PHE A 65 4.07 -2.91 5.42
C PHE A 65 2.92 -2.52 6.34
N VAL A 66 3.27 -2.29 7.59
CA VAL A 66 2.45 -1.49 8.50
C VAL A 66 2.81 -0.02 8.25
N ILE A 67 1.78 0.79 7.98
CA ILE A 67 1.93 2.24 7.91
C ILE A 67 1.90 2.74 9.36
N ALA A 68 2.92 3.45 9.78
CA ALA A 68 3.06 3.91 11.15
C ALA A 68 3.32 5.42 11.21
N ASP A 69 3.00 6.03 12.34
CA ASP A 69 3.46 7.38 12.62
C ASP A 69 5.00 7.39 12.69
N GLY A 70 5.63 8.31 11.94
CA GLY A 70 7.07 8.32 11.82
C GLY A 70 7.82 8.65 13.12
N ALA A 71 7.22 9.46 13.97
CA ALA A 71 7.82 9.87 15.25
C ALA A 71 7.41 8.95 16.40
N ALA A 72 6.11 8.71 16.57
CA ALA A 72 5.58 7.96 17.71
C ALA A 72 5.57 6.44 17.48
N GLY A 73 5.62 5.98 16.22
CA GLY A 73 5.60 4.56 15.91
C GLY A 73 4.23 3.90 15.97
N GLU A 74 3.16 4.67 16.23
CA GLU A 74 1.81 4.13 16.32
C GLU A 74 1.39 3.53 14.97
N PRO A 75 0.87 2.28 14.93
CA PRO A 75 0.38 1.70 13.69
C PRO A 75 -0.91 2.38 13.25
N LEU A 76 -0.96 2.79 11.98
CA LEU A 76 -2.04 3.58 11.40
C LEU A 76 -2.76 2.86 10.27
N GLY A 77 -2.13 1.89 9.65
CA GLY A 77 -2.70 1.19 8.50
C GLY A 77 -1.76 0.15 7.92
N THR A 78 -2.08 -0.30 6.72
CA THR A 78 -1.28 -1.28 5.97
C THR A 78 -1.20 -0.90 4.50
N VAL A 79 -0.20 -1.44 3.81
CA VAL A 79 -0.07 -1.40 2.35
C VAL A 79 0.83 -2.55 1.90
N ARG A 80 0.56 -3.10 0.72
CA ARG A 80 1.30 -4.25 0.20
C ARG A 80 1.68 -4.04 -1.27
N LEU A 81 2.92 -4.37 -1.61
CA LEU A 81 3.41 -4.44 -2.99
C LEU A 81 3.55 -5.90 -3.37
N TYR A 82 3.11 -6.26 -4.58
CA TYR A 82 3.11 -7.64 -5.05
C TYR A 82 3.02 -7.68 -6.59
N GLY A 83 2.98 -8.86 -7.16
CA GLY A 83 2.66 -9.06 -8.56
C GLY A 83 3.63 -8.41 -9.54
N ALA A 84 4.94 -8.50 -9.31
CA ALA A 84 5.93 -7.99 -10.23
C ALA A 84 5.73 -8.57 -11.63
N ARG A 85 5.62 -7.70 -12.64
CA ARG A 85 5.40 -8.09 -14.03
C ARG A 85 6.20 -7.13 -14.92
N GLY A 86 7.33 -7.61 -15.44
CA GLY A 86 8.23 -6.76 -16.21
C GLY A 86 8.71 -5.59 -15.33
N ASP A 87 8.53 -4.38 -15.81
CA ASP A 87 8.87 -3.16 -15.08
C ASP A 87 7.71 -2.58 -14.27
N ALA A 88 6.62 -3.34 -14.10
CA ALA A 88 5.45 -2.94 -13.36
C ALA A 88 5.30 -3.74 -12.06
N PHE A 89 4.73 -3.10 -11.04
CA PHE A 89 4.32 -3.77 -9.81
C PHE A 89 2.85 -3.47 -9.53
N SER A 90 2.23 -4.33 -8.75
CA SER A 90 0.89 -4.09 -8.23
C SER A 90 0.95 -3.74 -6.76
N TRP A 91 -0.08 -3.07 -6.26
CA TRP A 91 -0.19 -2.78 -4.84
C TRP A 91 -1.64 -2.75 -4.40
N GLY A 92 -1.83 -2.98 -3.12
CA GLY A 92 -3.16 -3.08 -2.54
C GLY A 92 -3.08 -3.33 -1.05
N SER A 93 -4.11 -3.98 -0.48
CA SER A 93 -4.25 -4.13 0.98
C SER A 93 -4.03 -2.81 1.70
N TRP A 94 -4.47 -1.72 1.06
CA TRP A 94 -4.25 -0.35 1.51
C TRP A 94 -5.42 0.07 2.39
N LEU A 95 -5.19 0.06 3.68
CA LEU A 95 -6.17 0.40 4.70
C LEU A 95 -5.56 1.40 5.66
N LEU A 96 -6.35 2.39 6.03
CA LEU A 96 -5.99 3.36 7.06
C LEU A 96 -7.05 3.37 8.16
N LYS A 97 -6.63 3.59 9.40
CA LYS A 97 -7.54 3.76 10.53
C LYS A 97 -8.46 4.96 10.28
N ALA A 98 -9.63 4.94 10.91
CA ALA A 98 -10.55 6.08 10.87
C ALA A 98 -9.96 7.30 11.58
N GLY A 99 -10.34 8.49 11.14
CA GLY A 99 -10.03 9.74 11.83
C GLY A 99 -8.62 10.29 11.61
N LEU A 100 -7.84 9.70 10.70
CA LEU A 100 -6.51 10.23 10.38
C LEU A 100 -6.62 11.47 9.49
N PRO A 101 -5.61 12.38 9.56
CA PRO A 101 -5.54 13.49 8.63
C PRO A 101 -5.53 13.01 7.17
N SER A 102 -6.15 13.77 6.27
CA SER A 102 -6.29 13.39 4.85
C SER A 102 -4.95 13.23 4.15
N HIS A 103 -3.89 13.93 4.60
CA HIS A 103 -2.57 13.80 3.99
C HIS A 103 -1.95 12.40 4.17
N CYS A 104 -2.41 11.62 5.14
CA CYS A 104 -1.88 10.25 5.36
C CYS A 104 -2.15 9.35 4.14
N ALA A 105 -3.30 9.48 3.49
CA ALA A 105 -3.58 8.71 2.28
C ALA A 105 -2.60 9.07 1.16
N ILE A 106 -2.45 10.36 0.89
CA ILE A 106 -1.53 10.86 -0.16
C ILE A 106 -0.09 10.45 0.15
N GLU A 107 0.38 10.69 1.36
CA GLU A 107 1.77 10.39 1.72
C GLU A 107 2.06 8.88 1.62
N SER A 108 1.17 8.02 2.12
CA SER A 108 1.37 6.57 2.05
C SER A 108 1.37 6.06 0.61
N ALA A 109 0.53 6.62 -0.26
CA ALA A 109 0.54 6.29 -1.69
C ALA A 109 1.85 6.71 -2.35
N LEU A 110 2.31 7.94 -2.09
CA LEU A 110 3.58 8.44 -2.61
C LEU A 110 4.76 7.57 -2.16
N MET A 111 4.78 7.19 -0.88
CA MET A 111 5.84 6.32 -0.35
C MET A 111 5.85 4.96 -1.05
N THR A 112 4.68 4.41 -1.33
CA THR A 112 4.52 3.14 -2.04
C THR A 112 5.11 3.24 -3.46
N TYR A 113 4.77 4.29 -4.20
CA TYR A 113 5.30 4.50 -5.54
C TYR A 113 6.80 4.77 -5.54
N HIS A 114 7.28 5.58 -4.61
CA HIS A 114 8.72 5.82 -4.47
C HIS A 114 9.47 4.52 -4.18
N TYR A 115 8.91 3.65 -3.34
CA TYR A 115 9.54 2.37 -3.07
C TYR A 115 9.56 1.47 -4.32
N GLY A 116 8.47 1.46 -5.08
CA GLY A 116 8.45 0.76 -6.38
C GLY A 116 9.56 1.24 -7.32
N LEU A 117 9.73 2.56 -7.44
CA LEU A 117 10.81 3.14 -8.22
C LEU A 117 12.18 2.78 -7.66
N TRP A 118 12.35 2.82 -6.35
CA TRP A 118 13.59 2.43 -5.68
C TRP A 118 13.97 0.97 -5.95
N LEU A 119 12.96 0.09 -6.07
CA LEU A 119 13.17 -1.31 -6.43
C LEU A 119 13.50 -1.52 -7.91
N GLY A 120 13.35 -0.49 -8.74
CA GLY A 120 13.62 -0.55 -10.17
C GLY A 120 12.40 -0.66 -11.07
N PHE A 121 11.19 -0.65 -10.50
CA PHE A 121 9.97 -0.60 -11.29
C PHE A 121 9.75 0.80 -11.86
N ARG A 122 8.99 0.90 -12.94
CA ARG A 122 8.72 2.16 -13.64
C ARG A 122 7.24 2.51 -13.70
N SER A 123 6.39 1.52 -13.55
CA SER A 123 4.95 1.65 -13.66
C SER A 123 4.24 0.75 -12.67
N ALA A 124 2.94 0.92 -12.56
CA ALA A 124 2.12 0.13 -11.66
C ALA A 124 0.83 -0.30 -12.36
N TYR A 125 0.26 -1.39 -11.91
CA TYR A 125 -1.08 -1.82 -12.31
C TYR A 125 -1.80 -2.35 -11.08
N PHE A 126 -3.11 -2.18 -11.03
CA PHE A 126 -3.89 -2.64 -9.88
C PHE A 126 -5.36 -2.70 -10.24
N GLU A 127 -6.13 -3.33 -9.35
CA GLU A 127 -7.59 -3.37 -9.47
C GLU A 127 -8.24 -2.78 -8.22
N VAL A 128 -9.42 -2.19 -8.41
CA VAL A 128 -10.20 -1.59 -7.33
C VAL A 128 -11.65 -2.04 -7.48
N ARG A 129 -12.31 -2.40 -6.38
CA ARG A 129 -13.74 -2.70 -6.37
C ARG A 129 -14.51 -1.53 -6.96
N GLN A 130 -15.44 -1.81 -7.88
CA GLN A 130 -16.25 -0.77 -8.54
C GLN A 130 -17.08 0.04 -7.56
N ASP A 131 -17.51 -0.57 -6.45
CA ASP A 131 -18.27 0.09 -5.40
C ASP A 131 -17.39 0.88 -4.41
N ASN A 132 -16.07 0.78 -4.50
CA ASN A 132 -15.15 1.56 -3.68
C ASN A 132 -14.80 2.90 -4.33
N LEU A 133 -15.80 3.79 -4.38
CA LEU A 133 -15.72 5.05 -5.12
C LEU A 133 -14.59 5.96 -4.66
N SER A 134 -14.39 6.10 -3.35
CA SER A 134 -13.36 7.01 -2.83
C SER A 134 -11.97 6.59 -3.27
N VAL A 135 -11.71 5.29 -3.35
CA VAL A 135 -10.38 4.77 -3.71
C VAL A 135 -10.16 4.86 -5.21
N TRP A 136 -11.09 4.42 -6.07
CA TRP A 136 -10.83 4.52 -7.50
C TRP A 136 -10.82 5.97 -7.99
N ARG A 137 -11.59 6.86 -7.36
CA ARG A 137 -11.49 8.30 -7.65
C ARG A 137 -10.12 8.85 -7.26
N PHE A 138 -9.59 8.44 -6.11
CA PHE A 138 -8.23 8.81 -5.70
C PHE A 138 -7.22 8.40 -6.77
N HIS A 139 -7.27 7.16 -7.23
CA HIS A 139 -6.34 6.66 -8.23
C HIS A 139 -6.45 7.41 -9.56
N GLU A 140 -7.67 7.72 -10.00
CA GLU A 140 -7.88 8.48 -11.23
C GLU A 140 -7.37 9.91 -11.11
N HIS A 141 -7.61 10.56 -9.98
CA HIS A 141 -7.04 11.88 -9.71
C HIS A 141 -5.51 11.87 -9.63
N PHE A 142 -4.96 10.77 -9.14
CA PHE A 142 -3.51 10.60 -9.06
C PHE A 142 -2.87 10.45 -10.45
N GLY A 143 -3.64 10.03 -11.44
CA GLY A 143 -3.18 9.91 -12.82
C GLY A 143 -3.31 8.52 -13.42
N ALA A 144 -3.88 7.57 -12.70
CA ALA A 144 -4.09 6.22 -13.22
C ALA A 144 -5.17 6.21 -14.32
N THR A 145 -4.97 5.38 -15.33
CA THR A 145 -5.90 5.18 -16.43
C THR A 145 -6.65 3.87 -16.23
N ARG A 146 -7.98 3.94 -16.34
CA ARG A 146 -8.79 2.74 -16.34
C ARG A 146 -8.61 2.02 -17.67
N ILE A 147 -8.09 0.79 -17.63
CA ILE A 147 -7.79 0.00 -18.82
C ILE A 147 -8.77 -1.15 -19.05
N GLY A 148 -9.67 -1.41 -18.11
CA GLY A 148 -10.66 -2.46 -18.24
C GLY A 148 -11.51 -2.60 -16.99
N ALA A 149 -12.39 -3.58 -17.03
CA ALA A 149 -13.27 -3.92 -15.90
C ALA A 149 -13.70 -5.37 -16.00
N ASP A 150 -13.94 -5.98 -14.86
CA ASP A 150 -14.69 -7.23 -14.75
C ASP A 150 -16.02 -6.94 -14.03
N ASP A 151 -16.76 -7.96 -13.60
CA ASP A 151 -18.06 -7.78 -12.97
C ASP A 151 -17.98 -7.11 -11.59
N ARG A 152 -16.80 -7.04 -10.97
CA ARG A 152 -16.63 -6.47 -9.62
C ARG A 152 -15.58 -5.37 -9.54
N HIS A 153 -14.58 -5.35 -10.43
CA HIS A 153 -13.41 -4.50 -10.33
C HIS A 153 -13.23 -3.63 -11.56
N PHE A 154 -12.66 -2.44 -11.36
CA PHE A 154 -12.01 -1.67 -12.41
C PHE A 154 -10.53 -2.02 -12.40
N HIS A 155 -9.94 -2.13 -13.58
CA HIS A 155 -8.51 -2.40 -13.77
C HIS A 155 -7.81 -1.12 -14.18
N TYR A 156 -6.69 -0.82 -13.53
CA TYR A 156 -5.94 0.43 -13.71
C TYR A 156 -4.49 0.18 -14.06
N GLU A 157 -3.95 1.13 -14.78
CA GLU A 157 -2.52 1.23 -15.04
C GLU A 157 -2.06 2.66 -14.72
N LEU A 158 -0.89 2.79 -14.09
CA LEU A 158 -0.21 4.06 -13.91
C LEU A 158 1.10 3.97 -14.67
N ALA A 159 1.13 4.53 -15.89
CA ALA A 159 2.28 4.51 -16.78
C ALA A 159 3.43 5.37 -16.22
N ALA A 160 4.64 5.11 -16.68
CA ALA A 160 5.85 5.74 -16.16
C ALA A 160 5.81 7.27 -16.18
N ASP A 161 5.33 7.86 -17.28
CA ASP A 161 5.21 9.31 -17.41
C ASP A 161 4.15 9.90 -16.48
N ALA A 162 3.00 9.23 -16.35
CA ALA A 162 1.93 9.65 -15.45
C ALA A 162 2.39 9.55 -13.99
N LEU A 163 3.14 8.52 -13.64
CA LEU A 163 3.72 8.38 -12.31
C LEU A 163 4.69 9.53 -12.01
N THR A 164 5.58 9.84 -12.92
CA THR A 164 6.51 10.97 -12.77
C THR A 164 5.77 12.29 -12.54
N GLN A 165 4.71 12.53 -13.32
CA GLN A 165 3.89 13.73 -13.19
C GLN A 165 3.17 13.79 -11.84
N ALA A 166 2.63 12.67 -11.39
CA ALA A 166 1.95 12.58 -10.10
C ALA A 166 2.90 12.88 -8.93
N LEU A 167 4.12 12.33 -8.95
CA LEU A 167 5.12 12.58 -7.92
C LEU A 167 5.50 14.07 -7.86
N GLN A 168 5.56 14.74 -8.99
CA GLN A 168 5.77 16.19 -9.06
C GLN A 168 4.58 16.97 -8.49
N ARG A 169 3.36 16.60 -8.89
CA ARG A 169 2.13 17.30 -8.51
C ARG A 169 1.92 17.27 -6.99
N TYR A 170 2.22 16.15 -6.36
CA TYR A 170 2.00 15.95 -4.93
C TYR A 170 3.27 16.07 -4.09
N ARG A 171 4.33 16.65 -4.65
CA ARG A 171 5.64 16.74 -4.00
C ARG A 171 5.61 17.34 -2.60
N ARG A 172 4.69 18.29 -2.33
CA ARG A 172 4.60 18.93 -1.02
C ARG A 172 4.31 17.94 0.13
N TYR A 173 3.73 16.78 -0.19
CA TYR A 173 3.44 15.75 0.83
C TYR A 173 4.63 14.83 1.09
N LEU A 174 5.63 14.84 0.23
CA LEU A 174 6.83 14.02 0.37
C LEU A 174 8.01 14.74 -0.32
N PRO A 175 8.41 15.92 0.20
CA PRO A 175 9.35 16.80 -0.52
C PRO A 175 10.75 16.24 -0.68
N HIS A 176 11.16 15.31 0.19
CA HIS A 176 12.52 14.74 0.19
C HIS A 176 12.53 13.25 -0.22
N GLY A 177 11.43 12.74 -0.79
CA GLY A 177 11.32 11.34 -1.14
C GLY A 177 11.35 10.43 0.08
N ILE A 178 11.90 9.24 -0.09
CA ILE A 178 11.95 8.23 0.98
C ILE A 178 13.38 7.91 1.36
N ARG A 179 13.55 7.37 2.57
CA ARG A 179 14.80 6.77 3.02
C ARG A 179 14.53 5.31 3.37
N VAL A 180 15.24 4.40 2.70
CA VAL A 180 15.06 2.96 2.87
C VAL A 180 16.14 2.40 3.80
N SER A 181 15.71 1.67 4.82
CA SER A 181 16.58 0.91 5.73
C SER A 181 16.31 -0.57 5.54
N ARG A 182 17.32 -1.34 5.14
CA ARG A 182 17.18 -2.76 4.85
C ARG A 182 17.32 -3.64 6.08
N ASP A 183 18.15 -3.22 7.03
CA ASP A 183 18.51 -3.99 8.22
C ASP A 183 17.94 -3.40 9.50
#